data_4aaaf3b0b7276f41b4f0166b99a43da0
#
_entry.id   4aaaf3b0b7276f41b4f0166b99a43da0
#
_cell.length_a   1.000
_cell.length_b   1.000
_cell.length_c   1.000
_cell.angle_alpha   90.00
_cell.angle_beta   90.00
_cell.angle_gamma   90.00
#
_symmetry.space_group_name_H-M   'P 1'
#
loop_
_entity.id
_entity.type
_entity.pdbx_description
1 polymer ?
#
loop_
_entity_poly.entity_id
_entity_poly.type
_entity_poly.pdbx_seq_one_letter_code
_entity_poly.pdbx_strand_id
1 'polypeptide(L)'
;MDNYNSADISAFKDVWVLCEQRQGVVQPTSFELISEGRRLADELGCKLYALLLGDNVSDKCKEIAGYGADGVVLCESPLLKNYTTDGYTKVIVDVIKERKPEVVLFGATYIGRDLGPRCAARLHTGLCADCTHLDVSVPVYQDFLKEASTLAPERIEGTSSAMVMGEKHDVSHDLKMTRPAFGGHLMATIICPRFRPAMATVRPGVMRKAPFDQAKADAAEIIRPEFSLTEADFETEVLAVEKAAKKLVDLIGADYIVSVGRGIAKDVEGGVALGQQLADELGGVLGGSRVAIDSGWLSADHQVGQTGKTVHPKVYIALGISGAIQHKAGMQDSECIIAVNTNPSAPMFEIADYGIVGDLFKVVPMLIDSIKAIKAAK
;
A
#
# COMPACT_ATOMS: atom_id res chain seq x y z
N MET A 1 34.91 5.20 12.83
CA MET A 1 34.29 3.89 13.07
C MET A 1 32.80 4.14 13.30
N ASP A 2 31.99 3.39 12.61
CA ASP A 2 30.53 3.56 12.62
C ASP A 2 29.96 3.18 14.00
N ASN A 3 29.52 4.15 14.79
CA ASN A 3 28.93 3.92 16.12
C ASN A 3 27.47 3.42 16.03
N TYR A 4 27.05 2.92 14.87
CA TYR A 4 25.74 2.38 14.66
C TYR A 4 25.63 0.96 15.22
N ASN A 5 24.68 0.76 16.13
CA ASN A 5 24.36 -0.55 16.69
C ASN A 5 22.83 -0.72 16.69
N SER A 6 22.31 -1.56 15.79
CA SER A 6 20.87 -1.84 15.68
C SER A 6 20.27 -2.52 16.91
N ALA A 7 21.10 -3.16 17.77
CA ALA A 7 20.66 -3.80 19.00
C ALA A 7 20.54 -2.83 20.19
N ASP A 8 21.04 -1.62 20.09
CA ASP A 8 20.82 -0.58 21.08
C ASP A 8 19.49 0.14 20.82
N ILE A 9 18.40 -0.55 21.12
CA ILE A 9 17.04 -0.08 20.80
C ILE A 9 16.69 1.26 21.47
N SER A 10 17.30 1.58 22.62
CA SER A 10 17.04 2.80 23.35
C SER A 10 17.58 4.07 22.64
N ALA A 11 18.51 3.90 21.72
CA ALA A 11 19.09 4.99 20.93
C ALA A 11 18.20 5.43 19.77
N PHE A 12 17.11 4.71 19.49
CA PHE A 12 16.24 4.95 18.32
C PHE A 12 14.95 5.64 18.73
N LYS A 13 14.50 6.57 17.89
CA LYS A 13 13.28 7.33 18.11
C LYS A 13 12.68 7.79 16.76
N ASP A 14 11.38 8.07 16.78
CA ASP A 14 10.63 8.64 15.68
C ASP A 14 10.23 7.62 14.59
N VAL A 15 9.14 7.94 13.91
CA VAL A 15 8.61 7.15 12.80
C VAL A 15 9.01 7.83 11.49
N TRP A 16 9.55 7.05 10.57
CA TRP A 16 9.93 7.53 9.25
C TRP A 16 9.15 6.81 8.16
N VAL A 17 8.80 7.55 7.12
CA VAL A 17 8.16 7.02 5.91
C VAL A 17 8.98 7.38 4.69
N LEU A 18 9.44 6.38 3.95
CA LEU A 18 10.03 6.64 2.64
C LEU A 18 8.94 7.08 1.66
N CYS A 19 9.07 8.31 1.16
CA CYS A 19 8.19 8.85 0.13
C CYS A 19 8.74 8.50 -1.25
N GLU A 20 8.13 7.49 -1.87
CA GLU A 20 8.49 7.12 -3.24
C GLU A 20 8.04 8.21 -4.20
N GLN A 21 8.97 8.66 -5.03
CA GLN A 21 8.70 9.52 -6.17
C GLN A 21 9.22 8.88 -7.47
N ARG A 22 8.58 9.18 -8.57
CA ARG A 22 9.01 8.77 -9.90
C ARG A 22 9.02 10.00 -10.80
N GLN A 23 10.20 10.38 -11.26
CA GLN A 23 10.38 11.57 -12.11
C GLN A 23 9.72 12.83 -11.57
N GLY A 24 9.88 13.08 -10.25
CA GLY A 24 9.33 14.23 -9.55
C GLY A 24 7.84 14.13 -9.18
N VAL A 25 7.21 12.97 -9.38
CA VAL A 25 5.81 12.71 -8.97
C VAL A 25 5.79 11.79 -7.76
N VAL A 26 5.31 12.31 -6.63
CA VAL A 26 5.13 11.51 -5.40
C VAL A 26 4.02 10.48 -5.61
N GLN A 27 4.27 9.25 -5.21
CA GLN A 27 3.32 8.15 -5.42
C GLN A 27 2.23 8.17 -4.34
N PRO A 28 0.97 7.82 -4.67
CA PRO A 28 -0.16 7.84 -3.74
C PRO A 28 0.08 7.09 -2.44
N THR A 29 0.74 5.94 -2.49
CA THR A 29 1.11 5.12 -1.33
C THR A 29 1.92 5.89 -0.29
N SER A 30 2.72 6.88 -0.72
CA SER A 30 3.48 7.74 0.21
C SER A 30 2.55 8.54 1.13
N PHE A 31 1.46 9.08 0.59
CA PHE A 31 0.49 9.84 1.37
C PHE A 31 -0.33 8.95 2.32
N GLU A 32 -0.66 7.74 1.89
CA GLU A 32 -1.29 6.72 2.75
C GLU A 32 -0.38 6.42 3.94
N LEU A 33 0.90 6.16 3.69
CA LEU A 33 1.87 5.80 4.72
C LEU A 33 2.21 6.95 5.66
N ILE A 34 2.24 8.20 5.17
CA ILE A 34 2.39 9.37 6.04
C ILE A 34 1.21 9.48 7.00
N SER A 35 -0.02 9.24 6.51
CA SER A 35 -1.21 9.28 7.35
C SER A 35 -1.22 8.17 8.40
N GLU A 36 -0.82 6.97 8.05
CA GLU A 36 -0.67 5.84 8.97
C GLU A 36 0.52 6.06 9.93
N GLY A 37 1.65 6.54 9.43
CA GLY A 37 2.81 6.90 10.25
C GLY A 37 2.49 7.95 11.30
N ARG A 38 1.57 8.90 11.02
CA ARG A 38 1.10 9.89 12.01
C ARG A 38 0.38 9.20 13.17
N ARG A 39 -0.52 8.24 12.87
CA ARG A 39 -1.21 7.47 13.91
C ARG A 39 -0.20 6.72 14.80
N LEU A 40 0.76 6.03 14.18
CA LEU A 40 1.79 5.28 14.92
C LEU A 40 2.68 6.20 15.76
N ALA A 41 3.07 7.37 15.22
CA ALA A 41 3.90 8.33 15.95
C ALA A 41 3.15 8.97 17.11
N ASP A 42 1.84 9.21 16.99
CA ASP A 42 1.00 9.70 18.08
C ASP A 42 0.90 8.65 19.20
N GLU A 43 0.75 7.37 18.87
CA GLU A 43 0.74 6.27 19.84
C GLU A 43 2.08 6.11 20.56
N LEU A 44 3.20 6.34 19.86
CA LEU A 44 4.55 6.31 20.43
C LEU A 44 4.94 7.60 21.18
N GLY A 45 4.18 8.67 21.03
CA GLY A 45 4.51 9.99 21.59
C GLY A 45 5.79 10.57 20.98
N CYS A 46 6.00 10.39 19.68
CA CYS A 46 7.19 10.82 18.96
C CYS A 46 6.84 11.58 17.66
N LYS A 47 7.85 12.00 16.91
CA LYS A 47 7.67 12.71 15.65
C LYS A 47 7.55 11.74 14.45
N LEU A 48 6.88 12.24 13.41
CA LEU A 48 6.84 11.59 12.10
C LEU A 48 7.66 12.39 11.10
N TYR A 49 8.60 11.73 10.43
CA TYR A 49 9.35 12.32 9.33
C TYR A 49 9.11 11.59 8.02
N ALA A 50 8.93 12.36 6.96
CA ALA A 50 8.98 11.85 5.60
C ALA A 50 10.43 11.84 5.11
N LEU A 51 10.89 10.76 4.51
CA LEU A 51 12.19 10.68 3.85
C LEU A 51 11.98 10.77 2.33
N LEU A 52 12.46 11.84 1.72
CA LEU A 52 12.31 12.10 0.28
C LEU A 52 13.68 12.17 -0.39
N LEU A 53 13.88 11.34 -1.42
CA LEU A 53 15.10 11.33 -2.23
C LEU A 53 14.77 11.69 -3.67
N GLY A 54 15.68 12.44 -4.33
CA GLY A 54 15.53 12.75 -5.74
C GLY A 54 16.47 13.82 -6.25
N ASP A 55 16.17 14.33 -7.43
CA ASP A 55 16.80 15.49 -8.04
C ASP A 55 15.73 16.58 -8.22
N ASN A 56 15.95 17.76 -7.63
CA ASN A 56 15.01 18.89 -7.68
C ASN A 56 13.57 18.52 -7.24
N VAL A 57 13.42 17.91 -6.06
CA VAL A 57 12.12 17.45 -5.52
C VAL A 57 11.66 18.23 -4.28
N SER A 58 12.38 19.29 -3.91
CA SER A 58 12.09 20.12 -2.72
C SER A 58 10.71 20.77 -2.75
N ASP A 59 10.14 21.04 -3.93
CA ASP A 59 8.79 21.56 -4.11
C ASP A 59 7.70 20.59 -3.61
N LYS A 60 8.01 19.31 -3.47
CA LYS A 60 7.10 18.27 -2.96
C LYS A 60 7.01 18.18 -1.44
N CYS A 61 7.96 18.80 -0.72
CA CYS A 61 8.03 18.67 0.74
C CYS A 61 6.74 19.13 1.44
N LYS A 62 6.18 20.26 1.03
CA LYS A 62 4.93 20.80 1.62
C LYS A 62 3.74 19.90 1.33
N GLU A 63 3.63 19.40 0.11
CA GLU A 63 2.58 18.47 -0.26
C GLU A 63 2.61 17.20 0.62
N ILE A 64 3.81 16.61 0.79
CA ILE A 64 4.01 15.42 1.61
C ILE A 64 3.64 15.70 3.08
N ALA A 65 4.15 16.80 3.63
CA ALA A 65 3.93 17.16 5.03
C ALA A 65 2.47 17.41 5.37
N GLY A 66 1.69 17.95 4.44
CA GLY A 66 0.26 18.22 4.63
C GLY A 66 -0.59 16.98 4.95
N TYR A 67 -0.06 15.78 4.76
CA TYR A 67 -0.74 14.53 5.16
C TYR A 67 -0.37 14.04 6.57
N GLY A 68 0.47 14.77 7.30
CA GLY A 68 0.69 14.52 8.73
C GLY A 68 2.13 14.49 9.21
N ALA A 69 3.14 14.67 8.34
CA ALA A 69 4.52 14.68 8.79
C ALA A 69 4.89 15.97 9.54
N ASP A 70 5.64 15.84 10.62
CA ASP A 70 6.21 16.95 11.37
C ASP A 70 7.38 17.59 10.63
N GLY A 71 8.04 16.81 9.76
CA GLY A 71 9.12 17.30 8.94
C GLY A 71 9.44 16.37 7.77
N VAL A 72 10.25 16.88 6.85
CA VAL A 72 10.74 16.14 5.67
C VAL A 72 12.26 16.11 5.70
N VAL A 73 12.81 14.90 5.73
CA VAL A 73 14.23 14.65 5.54
C VAL A 73 14.47 14.57 4.02
N LEU A 74 15.06 15.60 3.46
CA LEU A 74 15.22 15.80 2.03
C LEU A 74 16.65 15.52 1.60
N CYS A 75 16.85 14.50 0.77
CA CYS A 75 18.13 14.12 0.19
C CYS A 75 18.12 14.40 -1.32
N GLU A 76 18.71 15.51 -1.73
CA GLU A 76 18.77 15.90 -3.14
C GLU A 76 20.16 15.73 -3.73
N SER A 77 20.22 15.07 -4.88
CA SER A 77 21.42 14.94 -5.71
C SER A 77 21.02 14.66 -7.17
N PRO A 78 21.75 15.20 -8.17
CA PRO A 78 21.58 14.81 -9.57
C PRO A 78 21.70 13.30 -9.79
N LEU A 79 22.51 12.60 -8.98
CA LEU A 79 22.70 11.15 -9.02
C LEU A 79 21.48 10.36 -8.53
N LEU A 80 20.53 11.03 -7.84
CA LEU A 80 19.25 10.44 -7.39
C LEU A 80 18.08 10.72 -8.34
N LYS A 81 18.36 11.29 -9.53
CA LYS A 81 17.32 11.62 -10.53
C LYS A 81 16.50 10.41 -10.93
N ASN A 82 17.16 9.30 -11.19
CA ASN A 82 16.51 8.02 -11.50
C ASN A 82 16.73 7.05 -10.33
N TYR A 83 15.74 6.21 -10.08
CA TYR A 83 15.90 5.17 -9.08
C TYR A 83 16.96 4.15 -9.51
N THR A 84 17.91 3.93 -8.62
CA THR A 84 18.81 2.77 -8.63
C THR A 84 18.88 2.22 -7.22
N THR A 85 18.94 0.90 -7.09
CA THR A 85 18.98 0.25 -5.77
C THR A 85 20.20 0.68 -4.97
N ASP A 86 21.36 0.80 -5.62
CA ASP A 86 22.64 1.10 -4.97
C ASP A 86 22.66 2.52 -4.39
N GLY A 87 22.40 3.53 -5.22
CA GLY A 87 22.44 4.94 -4.81
C GLY A 87 21.40 5.26 -3.73
N TYR A 88 20.15 4.78 -3.91
CA TYR A 88 19.10 5.00 -2.93
C TYR A 88 19.39 4.28 -1.60
N THR A 89 19.83 3.02 -1.65
CA THR A 89 20.17 2.25 -0.44
C THR A 89 21.30 2.94 0.33
N LYS A 90 22.35 3.42 -0.36
CA LYS A 90 23.48 4.09 0.28
C LYS A 90 23.01 5.29 1.08
N VAL A 91 22.30 6.22 0.44
CA VAL A 91 21.84 7.45 1.08
C VAL A 91 20.87 7.16 2.24
N ILE A 92 19.90 6.28 2.04
CA ILE A 92 18.92 5.92 3.08
C ILE A 92 19.61 5.31 4.29
N VAL A 93 20.54 4.38 4.08
CA VAL A 93 21.25 3.71 5.18
C VAL A 93 22.13 4.70 5.94
N ASP A 94 22.86 5.59 5.25
CA ASP A 94 23.71 6.58 5.89
C ASP A 94 22.89 7.53 6.77
N VAL A 95 21.76 8.03 6.27
CA VAL A 95 20.88 8.94 7.01
C VAL A 95 20.16 8.23 8.17
N ILE A 96 19.75 6.97 8.00
CA ILE A 96 19.17 6.18 9.09
C ILE A 96 20.21 5.92 10.19
N LYS A 97 21.45 5.62 9.86
CA LYS A 97 22.52 5.42 10.84
C LYS A 97 22.82 6.68 11.67
N GLU A 98 22.74 7.84 11.06
CA GLU A 98 22.90 9.12 11.73
C GLU A 98 21.73 9.45 12.64
N ARG A 99 20.49 9.32 12.13
CA ARG A 99 19.28 9.84 12.78
C ARG A 99 18.55 8.82 13.64
N LYS A 100 18.79 7.53 13.43
CA LYS A 100 18.29 6.40 14.22
C LYS A 100 16.76 6.41 14.42
N PRO A 101 15.95 6.38 13.34
CA PRO A 101 14.50 6.22 13.47
C PRO A 101 14.16 4.87 14.11
N GLU A 102 13.10 4.82 14.93
CA GLU A 102 12.62 3.59 15.55
C GLU A 102 11.85 2.70 14.56
N VAL A 103 11.06 3.34 13.70
CA VAL A 103 10.25 2.69 12.67
C VAL A 103 10.56 3.29 11.32
N VAL A 104 10.69 2.45 10.29
CA VAL A 104 10.81 2.91 8.89
C VAL A 104 9.82 2.14 8.00
N LEU A 105 8.91 2.88 7.37
CA LEU A 105 7.88 2.33 6.48
C LEU A 105 8.22 2.59 5.02
N PHE A 106 7.98 1.59 4.17
CA PHE A 106 8.12 1.63 2.72
C PHE A 106 6.79 1.21 2.08
N GLY A 107 6.44 1.76 0.92
CA GLY A 107 5.38 1.18 0.10
C GLY A 107 5.83 -0.18 -0.47
N ALA A 108 4.97 -1.20 -0.46
CA ALA A 108 5.26 -2.48 -1.11
C ALA A 108 5.06 -2.41 -2.63
N THR A 109 5.52 -1.34 -3.26
CA THR A 109 5.66 -1.16 -4.71
C THR A 109 6.83 -1.99 -5.22
N TYR A 110 7.06 -2.05 -6.53
CA TYR A 110 8.25 -2.70 -7.09
C TYR A 110 9.55 -2.11 -6.53
N ILE A 111 9.62 -0.78 -6.41
CA ILE A 111 10.78 -0.08 -5.82
C ILE A 111 10.93 -0.40 -4.34
N GLY A 112 9.86 -0.30 -3.56
CA GLY A 112 9.97 -0.55 -2.12
C GLY A 112 10.24 -2.01 -1.76
N ARG A 113 9.78 -2.96 -2.57
CA ARG A 113 10.09 -4.41 -2.42
C ARG A 113 11.54 -4.73 -2.74
N ASP A 114 12.19 -3.96 -3.60
CA ASP A 114 13.61 -4.05 -3.88
C ASP A 114 14.43 -3.33 -2.80
N LEU A 115 14.09 -2.10 -2.48
CA LEU A 115 14.85 -1.19 -1.64
C LEU A 115 14.80 -1.54 -0.14
N GLY A 116 13.60 -1.84 0.38
CA GLY A 116 13.40 -2.10 1.80
C GLY A 116 14.25 -3.24 2.35
N PRO A 117 14.25 -4.44 1.74
CA PRO A 117 15.09 -5.55 2.18
C PRO A 117 16.60 -5.24 2.09
N ARG A 118 17.02 -4.49 1.07
CA ARG A 118 18.41 -4.07 0.89
C ARG A 118 18.86 -3.14 2.03
N CYS A 119 18.02 -2.18 2.40
CA CYS A 119 18.27 -1.31 3.55
C CYS A 119 18.31 -2.11 4.86
N ALA A 120 17.35 -3.00 5.11
CA ALA A 120 17.28 -3.81 6.31
C ALA A 120 18.53 -4.67 6.48
N ALA A 121 19.01 -5.31 5.41
CA ALA A 121 20.23 -6.12 5.43
C ALA A 121 21.46 -5.28 5.81
N ARG A 122 21.62 -4.08 5.26
CA ARG A 122 22.75 -3.18 5.57
C ARG A 122 22.68 -2.55 6.97
N LEU A 123 21.47 -2.45 7.52
CA LEU A 123 21.23 -1.95 8.88
C LEU A 123 21.25 -3.07 9.93
N HIS A 124 21.41 -4.33 9.51
CA HIS A 124 21.35 -5.51 10.38
C HIS A 124 20.07 -5.56 11.23
N THR A 125 18.92 -5.33 10.61
CA THR A 125 17.60 -5.36 11.25
C THR A 125 16.61 -6.23 10.47
N GLY A 126 15.42 -6.46 11.05
CA GLY A 126 14.34 -7.21 10.42
C GLY A 126 13.43 -6.32 9.58
N LEU A 127 12.83 -6.90 8.52
CA LEU A 127 11.80 -6.27 7.72
C LEU A 127 10.63 -7.23 7.53
N CYS A 128 9.41 -6.76 7.81
CA CYS A 128 8.19 -7.47 7.45
C CYS A 128 7.70 -6.98 6.08
N ALA A 129 7.53 -7.91 5.14
CA ALA A 129 7.12 -7.57 3.78
C ALA A 129 5.61 -7.69 3.59
N ASP A 130 5.04 -6.76 2.80
CA ASP A 130 3.66 -6.80 2.28
C ASP A 130 2.59 -6.73 3.39
N CYS A 131 2.82 -5.87 4.38
CA CYS A 131 1.91 -5.65 5.50
C CYS A 131 0.59 -5.03 5.02
N THR A 132 -0.49 -5.40 5.71
CA THR A 132 -1.83 -4.85 5.48
C THR A 132 -2.41 -4.18 6.71
N HIS A 133 -1.79 -4.36 7.88
CA HIS A 133 -2.17 -3.69 9.12
C HIS A 133 -0.94 -3.48 10.01
N LEU A 134 -0.90 -2.35 10.73
CA LEU A 134 0.18 -1.95 11.62
C LEU A 134 -0.39 -1.46 12.94
N ASP A 135 0.24 -1.80 14.07
CA ASP A 135 -0.07 -1.26 15.38
C ASP A 135 1.18 -1.12 16.23
N VAL A 136 1.16 -0.19 17.16
CA VAL A 136 2.15 -0.09 18.25
C VAL A 136 1.47 -0.36 19.59
N SER A 137 0.38 0.33 19.87
CA SER A 137 -0.38 0.19 21.12
C SER A 137 -0.97 -1.21 21.27
N VAL A 138 -0.74 -1.86 22.43
CA VAL A 138 -1.32 -3.18 22.75
C VAL A 138 -2.85 -3.14 22.78
N PRO A 139 -3.51 -2.17 23.45
CA PRO A 139 -4.96 -2.10 23.43
C PRO A 139 -5.56 -2.01 22.02
N VAL A 140 -5.01 -1.14 21.16
CA VAL A 140 -5.46 -0.98 19.78
C VAL A 140 -5.29 -2.29 19.00
N TYR A 141 -4.13 -2.94 19.13
CA TYR A 141 -3.88 -4.23 18.51
C TYR A 141 -4.82 -5.34 19.02
N GLN A 142 -5.12 -5.35 20.32
CA GLN A 142 -6.06 -6.31 20.89
C GLN A 142 -7.49 -6.10 20.38
N ASP A 143 -7.92 -4.85 20.22
CA ASP A 143 -9.23 -4.53 19.64
C ASP A 143 -9.30 -4.96 18.17
N PHE A 144 -8.26 -4.70 17.39
CA PHE A 144 -8.15 -5.26 16.03
C PHE A 144 -8.25 -6.80 16.02
N LEU A 145 -7.57 -7.49 16.94
CA LEU A 145 -7.64 -8.95 17.00
C LEU A 145 -9.03 -9.49 17.40
N LYS A 146 -9.77 -8.78 18.24
CA LYS A 146 -11.16 -9.14 18.61
C LYS A 146 -12.09 -9.08 17.41
N GLU A 147 -11.88 -8.11 16.52
CA GLU A 147 -12.70 -7.90 15.33
C GLU A 147 -12.27 -8.79 14.16
N ALA A 148 -10.95 -8.93 13.94
CA ALA A 148 -10.38 -9.52 12.73
C ALA A 148 -9.86 -10.95 12.91
N SER A 149 -9.94 -11.56 14.10
CA SER A 149 -9.39 -12.89 14.33
C SER A 149 -10.39 -13.83 15.04
N THR A 150 -10.07 -15.13 14.96
CA THR A 150 -10.80 -16.19 15.70
C THR A 150 -10.04 -16.64 16.95
N LEU A 151 -9.12 -15.83 17.45
CA LEU A 151 -8.34 -16.16 18.64
C LEU A 151 -9.20 -16.12 19.90
N ALA A 152 -8.94 -17.06 20.82
CA ALA A 152 -9.57 -17.04 22.12
C ALA A 152 -9.15 -15.79 22.94
N PRO A 153 -10.04 -15.22 23.79
CA PRO A 153 -9.77 -14.00 24.55
C PRO A 153 -8.45 -14.05 25.33
N GLU A 154 -8.12 -15.17 25.95
CA GLU A 154 -6.90 -15.34 26.76
C GLU A 154 -5.63 -15.23 25.91
N ARG A 155 -5.70 -15.61 24.63
CA ARG A 155 -4.59 -15.43 23.69
C ARG A 155 -4.42 -13.99 23.28
N ILE A 156 -5.53 -13.28 23.10
CA ILE A 156 -5.52 -11.85 22.76
C ILE A 156 -4.93 -11.05 23.94
N GLU A 157 -5.34 -11.33 25.17
CA GLU A 157 -4.78 -10.68 26.37
C GLU A 157 -3.28 -10.92 26.54
N GLY A 158 -2.78 -12.09 26.14
CA GLY A 158 -1.36 -12.44 26.20
C GLY A 158 -0.45 -11.70 25.22
N THR A 159 -0.98 -10.89 24.29
CA THR A 159 -0.19 -10.26 23.20
C THR A 159 0.70 -9.08 23.63
N SER A 160 0.69 -8.67 24.90
CA SER A 160 1.62 -7.69 25.46
C SER A 160 3.05 -8.18 25.63
N SER A 161 3.26 -9.48 25.51
CA SER A 161 4.59 -10.10 25.65
C SER A 161 4.81 -11.22 24.64
N ALA A 162 6.06 -11.44 24.27
CA ALA A 162 6.46 -12.53 23.38
C ALA A 162 7.66 -13.29 23.95
N MET A 163 7.74 -14.59 23.64
CA MET A 163 8.92 -15.39 23.93
C MET A 163 9.94 -15.20 22.81
N VAL A 164 11.09 -14.62 23.13
CA VAL A 164 12.17 -14.37 22.17
C VAL A 164 13.43 -15.07 22.67
N MET A 165 13.90 -16.09 21.95
CA MET A 165 15.07 -16.91 22.30
C MET A 165 15.03 -17.50 23.72
N GLY A 166 13.83 -17.86 24.20
CA GLY A 166 13.64 -18.45 25.53
C GLY A 166 13.40 -17.45 26.66
N GLU A 167 13.47 -16.16 26.39
CA GLU A 167 13.19 -15.09 27.34
C GLU A 167 11.87 -14.39 27.03
N LYS A 168 11.16 -13.98 28.08
CA LYS A 168 9.92 -13.21 27.92
C LYS A 168 10.25 -11.72 27.75
N HIS A 169 9.90 -11.18 26.59
CA HIS A 169 10.06 -9.75 26.27
C HIS A 169 8.72 -9.03 26.37
N ASP A 170 8.73 -7.83 26.94
CA ASP A 170 7.65 -6.88 26.80
C ASP A 170 7.68 -6.28 25.38
N VAL A 171 6.58 -6.42 24.65
CA VAL A 171 6.45 -5.94 23.27
C VAL A 171 5.40 -4.83 23.16
N SER A 172 5.06 -4.18 24.26
CA SER A 172 4.02 -3.16 24.34
C SER A 172 4.27 -1.97 23.40
N HIS A 173 5.54 -1.64 23.16
CA HIS A 173 5.97 -0.55 22.28
C HIS A 173 6.52 -1.02 20.92
N ASP A 174 6.59 -2.33 20.69
CA ASP A 174 7.08 -2.85 19.41
C ASP A 174 6.03 -2.67 18.31
N LEU A 175 6.49 -2.34 17.10
CA LEU A 175 5.65 -2.33 15.91
C LEU A 175 5.15 -3.75 15.60
N LYS A 176 3.84 -3.92 15.60
CA LYS A 176 3.13 -5.15 15.23
C LYS A 176 2.74 -5.06 13.75
N MET A 177 3.39 -5.88 12.94
CA MET A 177 3.30 -5.85 11.47
C MET A 177 2.47 -7.04 11.01
N THR A 178 1.20 -6.82 10.68
CA THR A 178 0.29 -7.89 10.25
C THR A 178 0.27 -8.00 8.74
N ARG A 179 0.43 -9.21 8.25
CA ARG A 179 0.47 -9.53 6.83
C ARG A 179 -0.30 -10.80 6.50
N PRO A 180 -0.86 -10.93 5.28
CA PRO A 180 -1.41 -12.19 4.81
C PRO A 180 -0.32 -13.25 4.63
N ALA A 181 -0.64 -14.48 5.02
CA ALA A 181 0.19 -15.66 4.85
C ALA A 181 -0.64 -16.78 4.20
N PHE A 182 0.03 -17.80 3.63
CA PHE A 182 -0.61 -18.96 3.01
C PHE A 182 -1.76 -18.59 2.04
N GLY A 183 -1.49 -17.66 1.13
CA GLY A 183 -2.47 -17.25 0.13
C GLY A 183 -3.63 -16.39 0.66
N GLY A 184 -3.48 -15.79 1.85
CA GLY A 184 -4.51 -14.97 2.50
C GLY A 184 -5.43 -15.75 3.46
N HIS A 185 -5.21 -17.07 3.61
CA HIS A 185 -6.00 -17.88 4.54
C HIS A 185 -5.66 -17.63 6.02
N LEU A 186 -4.48 -17.13 6.29
CA LEU A 186 -4.00 -16.80 7.63
C LEU A 186 -3.40 -15.40 7.63
N MET A 187 -3.53 -14.72 8.77
CA MET A 187 -2.82 -13.48 9.04
C MET A 187 -1.69 -13.76 10.03
N ALA A 188 -0.50 -13.27 9.72
CA ALA A 188 0.67 -13.41 10.58
C ALA A 188 1.09 -12.02 11.07
N THR A 189 1.20 -11.83 12.38
CA THR A 189 1.77 -10.62 12.97
C THR A 189 3.21 -10.86 13.33
N ILE A 190 4.08 -10.03 12.80
CA ILE A 190 5.53 -10.08 12.98
C ILE A 190 5.94 -8.89 13.85
N ILE A 191 6.89 -9.14 14.76
CA ILE A 191 7.53 -8.12 15.59
C ILE A 191 9.05 -8.21 15.44
N CYS A 192 9.75 -7.10 15.72
CA CYS A 192 11.21 -7.05 15.69
C CYS A 192 11.74 -6.54 17.06
N PRO A 193 11.69 -7.34 18.13
CA PRO A 193 11.95 -6.85 19.50
C PRO A 193 13.43 -6.61 19.81
N ARG A 194 14.36 -7.10 18.98
CA ARG A 194 15.81 -7.09 19.28
C ARG A 194 16.60 -6.05 18.51
N PHE A 195 16.06 -5.53 17.42
CA PHE A 195 16.80 -4.65 16.52
C PHE A 195 15.94 -3.47 16.06
N ARG A 196 16.58 -2.36 15.77
CA ARG A 196 15.98 -1.14 15.20
C ARG A 196 16.76 -0.69 13.96
N PRO A 197 16.09 0.04 13.06
CA PRO A 197 14.66 0.32 13.05
C PRO A 197 13.80 -0.94 12.84
N ALA A 198 12.57 -0.96 13.35
CA ALA A 198 11.57 -1.91 12.90
C ALA A 198 11.13 -1.48 11.48
N MET A 199 11.20 -2.39 10.51
CA MET A 199 10.96 -2.02 9.11
C MET A 199 9.81 -2.82 8.52
N ALA A 200 8.97 -2.15 7.73
CA ALA A 200 7.88 -2.79 7.00
C ALA A 200 7.79 -2.26 5.57
N THR A 201 7.47 -3.17 4.62
CA THR A 201 6.84 -2.72 3.38
C THR A 201 5.33 -2.92 3.50
N VAL A 202 4.55 -1.91 3.13
CA VAL A 202 3.09 -1.88 3.27
C VAL A 202 2.43 -1.91 1.90
N ARG A 203 1.45 -2.76 1.73
CA ARG A 203 0.74 -2.94 0.47
C ARG A 203 0.05 -1.62 0.06
N PRO A 204 0.22 -1.15 -1.18
CA PRO A 204 -0.50 0.01 -1.69
C PRO A 204 -2.01 -0.18 -1.62
N GLY A 205 -2.74 0.89 -1.26
CA GLY A 205 -4.21 0.90 -1.23
C GLY A 205 -4.82 0.25 0.02
N VAL A 206 -4.04 -0.13 1.04
CA VAL A 206 -4.57 -0.72 2.28
C VAL A 206 -4.69 0.29 3.43
N MET A 207 -3.92 1.37 3.39
CA MET A 207 -3.98 2.42 4.39
C MET A 207 -4.80 3.60 3.89
N ARG A 208 -5.56 4.24 4.78
CA ARG A 208 -6.39 5.38 4.41
C ARG A 208 -5.57 6.66 4.41
N LYS A 209 -5.61 7.37 3.30
CA LYS A 209 -5.03 8.71 3.19
C LYS A 209 -5.90 9.72 3.94
N ALA A 210 -5.29 10.47 4.87
CA ALA A 210 -5.97 11.56 5.59
C ALA A 210 -6.28 12.73 4.64
N PRO A 211 -7.22 13.61 5.00
CA PRO A 211 -7.39 14.90 4.33
C PRO A 211 -6.12 15.74 4.39
N PHE A 212 -5.85 16.49 3.34
CA PHE A 212 -4.73 17.43 3.30
C PHE A 212 -4.93 18.57 4.30
N ASP A 213 -3.91 18.88 5.09
CA ASP A 213 -3.89 19.95 6.08
C ASP A 213 -2.82 20.99 5.73
N GLN A 214 -3.28 22.18 5.32
CA GLN A 214 -2.40 23.28 4.93
C GLN A 214 -1.55 23.78 6.09
N ALA A 215 -2.06 23.78 7.32
CA ALA A 215 -1.33 24.26 8.49
C ALA A 215 -0.13 23.33 8.79
N LYS A 216 -0.30 22.02 8.66
CA LYS A 216 0.79 21.04 8.77
C LYS A 216 1.80 21.20 7.64
N ALA A 217 1.33 21.41 6.41
CA ALA A 217 2.22 21.64 5.26
C ALA A 217 3.13 22.86 5.46
N ASP A 218 2.62 23.94 6.07
CA ASP A 218 3.36 25.17 6.28
C ASP A 218 4.26 25.13 7.54
N ALA A 219 3.91 24.33 8.54
CA ALA A 219 4.65 24.17 9.79
C ALA A 219 5.79 23.15 9.70
N ALA A 220 5.84 22.32 8.66
CA ALA A 220 6.78 21.22 8.57
C ALA A 220 8.23 21.68 8.44
N GLU A 221 9.10 21.06 9.23
CA GLU A 221 10.55 21.25 9.16
C GLU A 221 11.14 20.56 7.92
N ILE A 222 12.00 21.23 7.19
CA ILE A 222 12.77 20.62 6.08
C ILE A 222 14.20 20.42 6.54
N ILE A 223 14.58 19.16 6.75
CA ILE A 223 15.90 18.75 7.18
C ILE A 223 16.70 18.30 5.97
N ARG A 224 17.89 18.86 5.78
CA ARG A 224 18.83 18.48 4.72
C ARG A 224 20.05 17.82 5.36
N PRO A 225 20.09 16.48 5.51
CA PRO A 225 21.24 15.81 6.08
C PRO A 225 22.42 15.87 5.12
N GLU A 226 23.61 15.84 5.68
CA GLU A 226 24.82 15.62 4.88
C GLU A 226 24.93 14.12 4.52
N PHE A 227 25.19 13.82 3.27
CA PHE A 227 25.48 12.47 2.79
C PHE A 227 26.52 12.50 1.67
N SER A 228 27.26 11.43 1.53
CA SER A 228 28.22 11.27 0.45
C SER A 228 27.66 10.30 -0.60
N LEU A 229 27.54 10.76 -1.83
CA LEU A 229 27.14 9.94 -2.98
C LEU A 229 27.97 10.34 -4.19
N THR A 230 28.66 9.38 -4.78
CA THR A 230 29.53 9.55 -5.95
C THR A 230 29.16 8.53 -7.02
N GLU A 231 29.63 8.71 -8.25
CA GLU A 231 29.42 7.75 -9.33
C GLU A 231 30.01 6.35 -9.01
N ALA A 232 31.04 6.29 -8.17
CA ALA A 232 31.65 5.03 -7.75
C ALA A 232 30.74 4.18 -6.82
N ASP A 233 29.67 4.76 -6.27
CA ASP A 233 28.68 4.05 -5.43
C ASP A 233 27.65 3.28 -6.25
N PHE A 234 27.69 3.38 -7.59
CA PHE A 234 26.75 2.73 -8.50
C PHE A 234 27.41 1.60 -9.27
N GLU A 235 26.76 0.41 -9.27
CA GLU A 235 27.16 -0.73 -10.08
C GLU A 235 26.36 -0.80 -11.41
N THR A 236 25.34 0.05 -11.56
CA THR A 236 24.45 0.09 -12.71
C THR A 236 24.22 1.51 -13.18
N GLU A 237 23.99 1.69 -14.49
CA GLU A 237 23.65 2.96 -15.12
C GLU A 237 22.27 2.88 -15.77
N VAL A 238 21.44 3.90 -15.55
CA VAL A 238 20.15 4.02 -16.24
C VAL A 238 20.35 4.69 -17.59
N LEU A 239 20.37 3.91 -18.66
CA LEU A 239 20.59 4.40 -20.01
C LEU A 239 19.40 5.21 -20.55
N ALA A 240 18.17 4.76 -20.27
CA ALA A 240 16.95 5.44 -20.71
C ALA A 240 15.79 5.12 -19.80
N VAL A 241 14.82 6.04 -19.69
CA VAL A 241 13.52 5.82 -19.08
C VAL A 241 12.46 6.01 -20.15
N GLU A 242 11.86 4.92 -20.59
CA GLU A 242 10.77 4.95 -21.57
C GLU A 242 9.43 5.10 -20.87
N LYS A 243 8.67 6.12 -21.26
CA LYS A 243 7.30 6.29 -20.78
C LYS A 243 6.39 5.33 -21.53
N ALA A 244 5.53 4.62 -20.79
CA ALA A 244 4.50 3.80 -21.40
C ALA A 244 3.65 4.66 -22.37
N ALA A 245 3.45 4.16 -23.59
CA ALA A 245 2.72 4.86 -24.64
C ALA A 245 1.23 5.07 -24.29
N LYS A 246 0.68 4.26 -23.38
CA LYS A 246 -0.67 4.39 -22.84
C LYS A 246 -0.60 4.75 -21.35
N LYS A 247 -1.46 5.68 -20.93
CA LYS A 247 -1.66 5.97 -19.50
C LYS A 247 -2.11 4.68 -18.81
N LEU A 248 -1.34 4.20 -17.83
CA LEU A 248 -1.72 3.03 -17.02
C LEU A 248 -3.03 3.31 -16.29
N VAL A 249 -3.85 2.29 -16.12
CA VAL A 249 -5.12 2.42 -15.40
C VAL A 249 -4.83 2.60 -13.92
N ASP A 250 -5.33 3.70 -13.36
CA ASP A 250 -5.25 3.96 -11.93
C ASP A 250 -6.43 3.29 -11.21
N LEU A 251 -6.26 2.01 -10.88
CA LEU A 251 -7.26 1.27 -10.09
C LEU A 251 -7.25 1.66 -8.61
N ILE A 252 -6.10 2.10 -8.08
CA ILE A 252 -5.97 2.37 -6.64
C ILE A 252 -6.65 3.68 -6.26
N GLY A 253 -6.52 4.70 -7.10
CA GLY A 253 -7.13 6.02 -6.87
C GLY A 253 -8.57 6.16 -7.39
N ALA A 254 -9.15 5.10 -7.98
CA ALA A 254 -10.48 5.17 -8.59
C ALA A 254 -11.61 5.03 -7.56
N ASP A 255 -12.58 5.95 -7.58
CA ASP A 255 -13.81 5.87 -6.77
C ASP A 255 -14.78 4.79 -7.25
N TYR A 256 -14.77 4.46 -8.55
CA TYR A 256 -15.65 3.48 -9.19
C TYR A 256 -14.83 2.51 -10.02
N ILE A 257 -15.00 1.22 -9.78
CA ILE A 257 -14.32 0.16 -10.53
C ILE A 257 -15.35 -0.82 -11.06
N VAL A 258 -15.32 -1.07 -12.36
CA VAL A 258 -16.08 -2.13 -13.02
C VAL A 258 -15.10 -3.22 -13.43
N SER A 259 -15.21 -4.42 -12.86
CA SER A 259 -14.27 -5.51 -13.16
C SER A 259 -14.95 -6.66 -13.89
N VAL A 260 -14.27 -7.16 -14.93
CA VAL A 260 -14.73 -8.31 -15.71
C VAL A 260 -13.98 -9.59 -15.35
N GLY A 261 -14.70 -10.70 -15.36
CA GLY A 261 -14.13 -12.02 -15.09
C GLY A 261 -14.36 -13.02 -16.23
N ARG A 262 -14.25 -14.31 -15.90
CA ARG A 262 -14.43 -15.41 -16.88
C ARG A 262 -15.80 -15.38 -17.56
N GLY A 263 -16.81 -14.76 -16.95
CA GLY A 263 -18.16 -14.67 -17.51
C GLY A 263 -18.27 -13.99 -18.87
N ILE A 264 -17.23 -13.25 -19.31
CA ILE A 264 -17.18 -12.65 -20.64
C ILE A 264 -16.62 -13.60 -21.73
N ALA A 265 -16.19 -14.82 -21.38
CA ALA A 265 -15.48 -15.72 -22.29
C ALA A 265 -16.24 -16.09 -23.57
N LYS A 266 -17.57 -16.01 -23.56
CA LYS A 266 -18.41 -16.29 -24.76
C LYS A 266 -18.34 -15.17 -25.81
N ASP A 267 -18.04 -13.94 -25.41
CA ASP A 267 -17.85 -12.75 -26.23
C ASP A 267 -16.94 -11.79 -25.46
N VAL A 268 -15.64 -11.97 -25.64
CA VAL A 268 -14.62 -11.21 -24.90
C VAL A 268 -14.63 -9.74 -25.27
N GLU A 269 -14.69 -9.45 -26.58
CA GLU A 269 -14.68 -8.08 -27.08
C GLU A 269 -15.91 -7.30 -26.62
N GLY A 270 -17.10 -7.89 -26.77
CA GLY A 270 -18.35 -7.31 -26.28
C GLY A 270 -18.39 -7.17 -24.76
N GLY A 271 -17.87 -8.15 -24.02
CA GLY A 271 -17.81 -8.10 -22.56
C GLY A 271 -16.88 -7.03 -22.00
N VAL A 272 -15.70 -6.85 -22.61
CA VAL A 272 -14.77 -5.78 -22.27
C VAL A 272 -15.37 -4.41 -22.62
N ALA A 273 -15.97 -4.29 -23.81
CA ALA A 273 -16.61 -3.04 -24.25
C ALA A 273 -17.76 -2.63 -23.33
N LEU A 274 -18.62 -3.56 -22.91
CA LEU A 274 -19.71 -3.29 -21.96
C LEU A 274 -19.17 -2.89 -20.59
N GLY A 275 -18.13 -3.57 -20.09
CA GLY A 275 -17.49 -3.21 -18.82
C GLY A 275 -16.88 -1.82 -18.87
N GLN A 276 -16.20 -1.46 -19.96
CA GLN A 276 -15.63 -0.14 -20.15
C GLN A 276 -16.72 0.94 -20.25
N GLN A 277 -17.78 0.69 -21.02
CA GLN A 277 -18.90 1.63 -21.15
C GLN A 277 -19.59 1.90 -19.80
N LEU A 278 -19.78 0.85 -18.98
CA LEU A 278 -20.34 1.03 -17.63
C LEU A 278 -19.38 1.83 -16.72
N ALA A 279 -18.08 1.57 -16.81
CA ALA A 279 -17.08 2.32 -16.07
C ALA A 279 -17.07 3.79 -16.48
N ASP A 280 -17.11 4.08 -17.78
CA ASP A 280 -17.13 5.45 -18.31
C ASP A 280 -18.39 6.21 -17.85
N GLU A 281 -19.56 5.55 -17.85
CA GLU A 281 -20.80 6.15 -17.36
C GLU A 281 -20.74 6.47 -15.86
N LEU A 282 -19.98 5.74 -15.08
CA LEU A 282 -19.79 6.00 -13.66
C LEU A 282 -18.66 7.03 -13.38
N GLY A 283 -17.87 7.37 -14.40
CA GLY A 283 -16.64 8.15 -14.22
C GLY A 283 -15.54 7.33 -13.52
N GLY A 284 -15.57 6.02 -13.67
CA GLY A 284 -14.65 5.07 -13.06
C GLY A 284 -13.69 4.45 -14.07
N VAL A 285 -13.13 3.29 -13.69
CA VAL A 285 -12.14 2.57 -14.49
C VAL A 285 -12.51 1.10 -14.66
N LEU A 286 -12.04 0.49 -15.76
CA LEU A 286 -12.19 -0.94 -16.00
C LEU A 286 -11.10 -1.71 -15.27
N GLY A 287 -11.48 -2.71 -14.49
CA GLY A 287 -10.62 -3.72 -13.88
C GLY A 287 -10.89 -5.11 -14.43
N GLY A 288 -10.10 -6.07 -13.98
CA GLY A 288 -10.29 -7.47 -14.36
C GLY A 288 -9.79 -8.46 -13.32
N SER A 289 -10.38 -9.65 -13.32
CA SER A 289 -9.87 -10.76 -12.53
C SER A 289 -8.58 -11.32 -13.14
N ARG A 290 -7.79 -12.05 -12.35
CA ARG A 290 -6.58 -12.72 -12.84
C ARG A 290 -6.80 -13.53 -14.11
N VAL A 291 -7.95 -14.23 -14.21
CA VAL A 291 -8.28 -15.00 -15.43
C VAL A 291 -8.39 -14.12 -16.68
N ALA A 292 -8.94 -12.91 -16.55
CA ALA A 292 -9.03 -11.98 -17.69
C ALA A 292 -7.65 -11.51 -18.16
N ILE A 293 -6.69 -11.37 -17.22
CA ILE A 293 -5.31 -11.00 -17.53
C ILE A 293 -4.53 -12.18 -18.12
N ASP A 294 -4.56 -13.34 -17.44
CA ASP A 294 -3.84 -14.54 -17.88
C ASP A 294 -4.31 -15.03 -19.28
N SER A 295 -5.59 -14.74 -19.63
CA SER A 295 -6.16 -15.01 -20.96
C SER A 295 -5.82 -13.94 -22.01
N GLY A 296 -5.11 -12.87 -21.65
CA GLY A 296 -4.75 -11.79 -22.57
C GLY A 296 -5.90 -10.85 -22.96
N TRP A 297 -7.03 -10.89 -22.25
CA TRP A 297 -8.19 -10.02 -22.52
C TRP A 297 -7.97 -8.58 -22.06
N LEU A 298 -7.23 -8.41 -20.99
CA LEU A 298 -6.82 -7.12 -20.43
C LEU A 298 -5.33 -7.16 -20.09
N SER A 299 -4.69 -6.00 -20.04
CA SER A 299 -3.30 -5.85 -19.60
C SER A 299 -3.16 -5.98 -18.08
N ALA A 300 -1.95 -6.27 -17.60
CA ALA A 300 -1.67 -6.55 -16.19
C ALA A 300 -2.02 -5.38 -15.23
N ASP A 301 -2.02 -4.15 -15.72
CA ASP A 301 -2.39 -2.96 -14.95
C ASP A 301 -3.87 -2.87 -14.58
N HIS A 302 -4.73 -3.67 -15.24
CA HIS A 302 -6.15 -3.84 -14.88
C HIS A 302 -6.40 -4.91 -13.80
N GLN A 303 -5.37 -5.64 -13.36
CA GLN A 303 -5.59 -6.78 -12.46
C GLN A 303 -5.97 -6.34 -11.04
N VAL A 304 -7.14 -6.78 -10.58
CA VAL A 304 -7.60 -6.70 -9.19
C VAL A 304 -7.45 -8.05 -8.50
N GLY A 305 -6.93 -8.06 -7.28
CA GLY A 305 -6.77 -9.25 -6.46
C GLY A 305 -5.44 -9.29 -5.71
N GLN A 306 -5.21 -10.33 -4.95
CA GLN A 306 -4.03 -10.53 -4.10
C GLN A 306 -2.69 -10.42 -4.86
N THR A 307 -2.65 -10.90 -6.10
CA THR A 307 -1.45 -10.85 -6.98
C THR A 307 -1.49 -9.66 -7.95
N GLY A 308 -2.55 -8.86 -7.92
CA GLY A 308 -2.73 -7.62 -8.66
C GLY A 308 -2.74 -6.41 -7.74
N LYS A 309 -3.63 -5.47 -8.03
CA LYS A 309 -3.84 -4.29 -7.18
C LYS A 309 -4.91 -4.58 -6.14
N THR A 310 -4.69 -4.15 -4.90
CA THR A 310 -5.72 -4.06 -3.87
C THR A 310 -6.38 -2.70 -3.97
N VAL A 311 -7.70 -2.67 -3.94
CA VAL A 311 -8.51 -1.47 -4.23
C VAL A 311 -9.61 -1.30 -3.18
N HIS A 312 -9.98 -0.05 -2.89
CA HIS A 312 -11.02 0.34 -1.96
C HIS A 312 -11.92 1.43 -2.57
N PRO A 313 -12.58 1.14 -3.72
CA PRO A 313 -13.47 2.12 -4.35
C PRO A 313 -14.73 2.32 -3.53
N LYS A 314 -15.43 3.44 -3.76
CA LYS A 314 -16.79 3.66 -3.28
C LYS A 314 -17.77 2.63 -3.84
N VAL A 315 -17.57 2.21 -5.09
CA VAL A 315 -18.37 1.14 -5.70
C VAL A 315 -17.49 0.22 -6.53
N TYR A 316 -17.58 -1.07 -6.25
CA TYR A 316 -16.98 -2.14 -7.03
C TYR A 316 -18.05 -2.99 -7.71
N ILE A 317 -18.04 -3.06 -9.04
CA ILE A 317 -18.99 -3.87 -9.81
C ILE A 317 -18.27 -5.07 -10.41
N ALA A 318 -18.63 -6.28 -9.96
CA ALA A 318 -18.06 -7.54 -10.39
C ALA A 318 -18.91 -8.19 -11.49
N LEU A 319 -18.46 -8.19 -12.73
CA LEU A 319 -19.17 -8.74 -13.89
C LEU A 319 -18.63 -10.12 -14.25
N GLY A 320 -19.41 -11.16 -13.99
CA GLY A 320 -19.04 -12.55 -14.32
C GLY A 320 -17.79 -13.04 -13.60
N ILE A 321 -17.53 -12.54 -12.40
CA ILE A 321 -16.45 -12.96 -11.51
C ILE A 321 -17.00 -13.96 -10.50
N SER A 322 -16.32 -15.11 -10.33
CA SER A 322 -16.76 -16.17 -9.43
C SER A 322 -16.57 -15.83 -7.94
N GLY A 323 -15.61 -14.99 -7.58
CA GLY A 323 -15.30 -14.68 -6.20
C GLY A 323 -14.28 -15.63 -5.56
N ALA A 324 -13.24 -16.02 -6.30
CA ALA A 324 -12.10 -16.71 -5.71
C ALA A 324 -11.49 -15.86 -4.58
N ILE A 325 -11.03 -16.54 -3.50
CA ILE A 325 -10.49 -15.88 -2.29
C ILE A 325 -9.42 -14.83 -2.64
N GLN A 326 -8.56 -15.15 -3.61
CA GLN A 326 -7.49 -14.24 -4.03
C GLN A 326 -8.03 -12.98 -4.73
N HIS A 327 -9.20 -13.05 -5.37
CA HIS A 327 -9.85 -11.88 -5.95
C HIS A 327 -10.55 -11.07 -4.86
N LYS A 328 -11.31 -11.75 -3.98
CA LYS A 328 -12.00 -11.11 -2.85
C LYS A 328 -11.00 -10.32 -1.97
N ALA A 329 -9.85 -10.90 -1.67
CA ALA A 329 -8.79 -10.25 -0.89
C ALA A 329 -8.27 -8.91 -1.48
N GLY A 330 -8.51 -8.66 -2.75
CA GLY A 330 -8.09 -7.40 -3.40
C GLY A 330 -9.19 -6.35 -3.50
N MET A 331 -10.46 -6.62 -3.08
CA MET A 331 -11.55 -5.68 -3.26
C MET A 331 -12.66 -5.76 -2.21
N GLN A 332 -12.62 -6.71 -1.29
CA GLN A 332 -13.69 -6.93 -0.30
C GLN A 332 -13.94 -5.75 0.64
N ASP A 333 -12.96 -4.86 0.81
CA ASP A 333 -13.07 -3.68 1.66
C ASP A 333 -13.60 -2.45 0.88
N SER A 334 -14.20 -2.65 -0.31
CA SER A 334 -14.91 -1.61 -1.04
C SER A 334 -16.14 -1.15 -0.26
N GLU A 335 -16.53 0.14 -0.36
CA GLU A 335 -17.68 0.68 0.39
C GLU A 335 -19.01 0.05 -0.06
N CYS A 336 -19.14 -0.31 -1.35
CA CYS A 336 -20.29 -1.00 -1.92
C CYS A 336 -19.85 -1.97 -3.00
N ILE A 337 -20.28 -3.22 -2.90
CA ILE A 337 -19.97 -4.29 -3.85
C ILE A 337 -21.25 -4.73 -4.56
N ILE A 338 -21.24 -4.64 -5.90
CA ILE A 338 -22.34 -5.10 -6.75
C ILE A 338 -21.84 -6.30 -7.57
N ALA A 339 -22.50 -7.45 -7.49
CA ALA A 339 -22.12 -8.64 -8.24
C ALA A 339 -23.15 -9.02 -9.27
N VAL A 340 -22.71 -9.30 -10.51
CA VAL A 340 -23.54 -9.85 -11.59
C VAL A 340 -22.96 -11.20 -12.00
N ASN A 341 -23.72 -12.29 -11.80
CA ASN A 341 -23.28 -13.62 -12.17
C ASN A 341 -24.48 -14.49 -12.56
N THR A 342 -24.28 -15.40 -13.51
CA THR A 342 -25.32 -16.38 -13.89
C THR A 342 -25.44 -17.51 -12.88
N ASN A 343 -24.39 -17.81 -12.11
CA ASN A 343 -24.40 -18.82 -11.06
C ASN A 343 -24.88 -18.21 -9.74
N PRO A 344 -26.07 -18.58 -9.20
CA PRO A 344 -26.58 -18.05 -7.95
C PRO A 344 -25.74 -18.43 -6.72
N SER A 345 -24.91 -19.48 -6.83
CA SER A 345 -24.01 -19.95 -5.77
C SER A 345 -22.59 -19.43 -5.94
N ALA A 346 -22.36 -18.39 -6.73
CA ALA A 346 -21.01 -17.82 -6.89
C ALA A 346 -20.53 -17.19 -5.57
N PRO A 347 -19.33 -17.55 -5.05
CA PRO A 347 -18.81 -17.01 -3.80
C PRO A 347 -18.68 -15.47 -3.75
N MET A 348 -18.77 -14.79 -4.88
CA MET A 348 -18.82 -13.35 -4.95
C MET A 348 -20.07 -12.77 -4.27
N PHE A 349 -21.17 -13.48 -4.30
CA PHE A 349 -22.43 -13.05 -3.66
C PHE A 349 -22.35 -13.06 -2.12
N GLU A 350 -21.42 -13.82 -1.53
CA GLU A 350 -21.22 -13.85 -0.07
C GLU A 350 -20.76 -12.51 0.50
N ILE A 351 -20.06 -11.70 -0.32
CA ILE A 351 -19.50 -10.39 0.10
C ILE A 351 -20.16 -9.22 -0.64
N ALA A 352 -21.13 -9.49 -1.52
CA ALA A 352 -21.79 -8.44 -2.29
C ALA A 352 -22.93 -7.81 -1.50
N ASP A 353 -22.99 -6.47 -1.46
CA ASP A 353 -24.14 -5.74 -0.91
C ASP A 353 -25.36 -5.88 -1.82
N TYR A 354 -25.12 -5.98 -3.14
CA TYR A 354 -26.18 -6.19 -4.14
C TYR A 354 -25.78 -7.31 -5.11
N GLY A 355 -26.63 -8.32 -5.23
CA GLY A 355 -26.41 -9.46 -6.12
C GLY A 355 -27.47 -9.51 -7.23
N ILE A 356 -27.06 -9.59 -8.50
CA ILE A 356 -27.93 -9.78 -9.64
C ILE A 356 -27.61 -11.13 -10.28
N VAL A 357 -28.53 -12.09 -10.15
CA VAL A 357 -28.42 -13.38 -10.83
C VAL A 357 -28.91 -13.22 -12.25
N GLY A 358 -28.00 -13.16 -13.21
CA GLY A 358 -28.33 -12.91 -14.60
C GLY A 358 -27.14 -12.91 -15.55
N ASP A 359 -27.43 -12.88 -16.85
CA ASP A 359 -26.42 -12.73 -17.89
C ASP A 359 -25.96 -11.27 -18.00
N LEU A 360 -24.68 -11.04 -17.76
CA LEU A 360 -24.09 -9.70 -17.79
C LEU A 360 -24.37 -8.96 -19.12
N PHE A 361 -24.43 -9.68 -20.25
CA PHE A 361 -24.73 -9.09 -21.57
C PHE A 361 -26.18 -8.54 -21.70
N LYS A 362 -27.07 -8.97 -20.80
CA LYS A 362 -28.43 -8.41 -20.68
C LYS A 362 -28.52 -7.39 -19.56
N VAL A 363 -27.89 -7.66 -18.43
CA VAL A 363 -27.96 -6.82 -17.22
C VAL A 363 -27.22 -5.50 -17.40
N VAL A 364 -25.99 -5.54 -17.95
CA VAL A 364 -25.13 -4.33 -18.04
C VAL A 364 -25.75 -3.24 -18.92
N PRO A 365 -26.32 -3.52 -20.11
CA PRO A 365 -27.02 -2.50 -20.88
C PRO A 365 -28.15 -1.83 -20.11
N MET A 366 -28.95 -2.60 -19.35
CA MET A 366 -30.04 -2.05 -18.52
C MET A 366 -29.51 -1.14 -17.40
N LEU A 367 -28.38 -1.50 -16.79
CA LEU A 367 -27.72 -0.64 -15.78
C LEU A 367 -27.23 0.67 -16.41
N ILE A 368 -26.60 0.60 -17.58
CA ILE A 368 -26.13 1.78 -18.31
C ILE A 368 -27.29 2.72 -18.64
N ASP A 369 -28.40 2.18 -19.16
CA ASP A 369 -29.60 2.98 -19.51
C ASP A 369 -30.22 3.64 -18.27
N SER A 370 -30.27 2.90 -17.15
CA SER A 370 -30.77 3.43 -15.88
C SER A 370 -29.90 4.55 -15.34
N ILE A 371 -28.56 4.41 -15.41
CA ILE A 371 -27.62 5.46 -14.98
C ILE A 371 -27.77 6.70 -15.84
N LYS A 372 -27.88 6.55 -17.17
CA LYS A 372 -28.11 7.67 -18.09
C LYS A 372 -29.42 8.39 -17.78
N ALA A 373 -30.49 7.66 -17.53
CA ALA A 373 -31.78 8.23 -17.17
C ALA A 373 -31.72 9.05 -15.87
N ILE A 374 -31.03 8.53 -14.85
CA ILE A 374 -30.84 9.22 -13.57
C ILE A 374 -30.01 10.50 -13.74
N LYS A 375 -28.95 10.44 -14.56
CA LYS A 375 -28.10 11.62 -14.86
C LYS A 375 -28.87 12.71 -15.62
N ALA A 376 -29.74 12.31 -16.55
CA ALA A 376 -30.55 13.23 -17.32
C ALA A 376 -31.67 13.90 -16.49
N ALA A 377 -32.07 13.30 -15.37
CA ALA A 377 -33.09 13.79 -14.46
C ALA A 377 -32.54 14.75 -13.37
N LYS A 378 -31.20 14.85 -13.23
CA LYS A 378 -30.52 15.81 -12.35
C LYS A 378 -30.09 17.06 -13.10
#